data_625d56c4d29b0b5bebdbd4ccb5ebd9f8
#
_entry.id   625d56c4d29b0b5bebdbd4ccb5ebd9f8
#
_cell.length_a   1.000
_cell.length_b   1.000
_cell.length_c   1.000
_cell.angle_alpha   90.00
_cell.angle_beta   90.00
_cell.angle_gamma   90.00
#
_symmetry.space_group_name_H-M   'P 1'
#
loop_
_entity.id
_entity.type
_entity.pdbx_description
1 polymer ?
#
loop_
_entity_poly.entity_id
_entity_poly.type
_entity_poly.pdbx_seq_one_letter_code
_entity_poly.pdbx_strand_id
1 'polypeptide(L)'
;MQLLNTPALAGKTAVVTGSTSGIGLGIATALAQAGANIVLNGFGDPAAALAQIETTGVRAVHHNADMSRPAEIEALVAFAASTFGGLDILVNNAGIQYVETIENFPVERWDQIIAINLSATFHATRAALPIMRAAGWGRVINIASVHGLVGSVGKSAYVAAKHGVIGLTKVAALETARSGVTVNAICPGWVLTPLVQKQIDDLAHRESISVEDATLKLLGEKQPSARFASVEQIGGVAAFLCSEAAAEMRGAELKVDGGWLAQ
;
A
#
# COMPACT_ATOMS: atom_id res chain seq x y z
N MET A 1 -19.46 0.94 35.13
CA MET A 1 -19.98 1.02 33.75
C MET A 1 -18.78 0.87 32.84
N GLN A 2 -18.45 -0.36 32.41
CA GLN A 2 -17.39 -0.62 31.45
C GLN A 2 -17.84 0.00 30.11
N LEU A 3 -17.16 1.06 29.68
CA LEU A 3 -17.20 1.47 28.29
C LEU A 3 -16.65 0.28 27.50
N LEU A 4 -17.52 -0.45 26.83
CA LEU A 4 -17.14 -1.44 25.85
C LEU A 4 -16.27 -0.70 24.83
N ASN A 5 -14.99 -1.01 24.81
CA ASN A 5 -14.02 -0.42 23.87
C ASN A 5 -14.37 -0.95 22.47
N THR A 6 -15.29 -0.29 21.79
CA THR A 6 -15.62 -0.58 20.41
C THR A 6 -14.36 -0.29 19.57
N PRO A 7 -13.87 -1.24 18.77
CA PRO A 7 -12.71 -1.00 17.93
C PRO A 7 -12.91 0.24 17.05
N ALA A 8 -11.85 1.03 16.87
CA ALA A 8 -11.94 2.36 16.23
C ALA A 8 -12.52 2.34 14.81
N LEU A 9 -12.39 1.21 14.09
CA LEU A 9 -12.90 1.03 12.73
C LEU A 9 -14.06 0.02 12.65
N ALA A 10 -14.74 -0.25 13.77
CA ALA A 10 -15.87 -1.16 13.77
C ALA A 10 -16.95 -0.70 12.78
N GLY A 11 -17.41 -1.64 11.94
CA GLY A 11 -18.41 -1.37 10.89
C GLY A 11 -17.85 -0.71 9.63
N LYS A 12 -16.57 -0.32 9.59
CA LYS A 12 -15.91 0.19 8.40
C LYS A 12 -15.51 -0.93 7.44
N THR A 13 -15.41 -0.60 6.15
CA THR A 13 -14.99 -1.52 5.10
C THR A 13 -13.72 -1.00 4.44
N ALA A 14 -12.69 -1.83 4.39
CA ALA A 14 -11.42 -1.53 3.74
C ALA A 14 -11.15 -2.43 2.52
N VAL A 15 -10.81 -1.82 1.39
CA VAL A 15 -10.17 -2.51 0.26
C VAL A 15 -8.68 -2.29 0.35
N VAL A 16 -7.90 -3.37 0.28
CA VAL A 16 -6.44 -3.31 0.22
C VAL A 16 -5.97 -4.05 -1.03
N THR A 17 -5.39 -3.32 -1.98
CA THR A 17 -4.90 -3.94 -3.23
C THR A 17 -3.54 -4.60 -3.03
N GLY A 18 -3.31 -5.76 -3.69
CA GLY A 18 -2.06 -6.52 -3.53
C GLY A 18 -1.84 -7.00 -2.10
N SER A 19 -2.88 -7.54 -1.45
CA SER A 19 -2.90 -7.79 -0.02
C SER A 19 -2.91 -9.27 0.39
N THR A 20 -2.63 -10.19 -0.54
CA THR A 20 -2.48 -11.62 -0.22
C THR A 20 -1.14 -11.93 0.46
N SER A 21 -0.22 -10.98 0.54
CA SER A 21 1.09 -11.12 1.19
C SER A 21 1.75 -9.76 1.51
N GLY A 22 2.91 -9.79 2.18
CA GLY A 22 3.80 -8.64 2.35
C GLY A 22 3.14 -7.42 3.01
N ILE A 23 3.48 -6.22 2.52
CA ILE A 23 2.99 -4.94 3.08
C ILE A 23 1.46 -4.89 3.05
N GLY A 24 0.84 -5.29 1.95
CA GLY A 24 -0.62 -5.25 1.81
C GLY A 24 -1.33 -6.11 2.85
N LEU A 25 -0.83 -7.32 3.12
CA LEU A 25 -1.38 -8.20 4.16
C LEU A 25 -1.15 -7.62 5.56
N GLY A 26 0.04 -7.06 5.83
CA GLY A 26 0.31 -6.38 7.11
C GLY A 26 -0.64 -5.22 7.37
N ILE A 27 -0.93 -4.40 6.34
CA ILE A 27 -1.91 -3.31 6.43
C ILE A 27 -3.33 -3.85 6.65
N ALA A 28 -3.74 -4.85 5.86
CA ALA A 28 -5.06 -5.47 6.00
C ALA A 28 -5.26 -6.04 7.40
N THR A 29 -4.24 -6.70 7.97
CA THR A 29 -4.25 -7.23 9.34
C THR A 29 -4.40 -6.11 10.37
N ALA A 30 -3.65 -5.02 10.25
CA ALA A 30 -3.75 -3.90 11.19
C ALA A 30 -5.13 -3.21 11.15
N LEU A 31 -5.71 -3.02 9.95
CA LEU A 31 -7.06 -2.48 9.80
C LEU A 31 -8.13 -3.43 10.36
N ALA A 32 -7.96 -4.75 10.15
CA ALA A 32 -8.83 -5.78 10.72
C ALA A 32 -8.79 -5.79 12.26
N GLN A 33 -7.60 -5.71 12.85
CA GLN A 33 -7.40 -5.59 14.31
C GLN A 33 -8.06 -4.32 14.87
N ALA A 34 -8.13 -3.25 14.06
CA ALA A 34 -8.86 -2.04 14.40
C ALA A 34 -10.39 -2.17 14.18
N GLY A 35 -10.89 -3.30 13.67
CA GLY A 35 -12.30 -3.63 13.55
C GLY A 35 -12.91 -3.46 12.16
N ALA A 36 -12.12 -3.12 11.13
CA ALA A 36 -12.62 -2.99 9.75
C ALA A 36 -12.84 -4.35 9.09
N ASN A 37 -13.93 -4.51 8.35
CA ASN A 37 -14.10 -5.59 7.39
C ASN A 37 -13.13 -5.42 6.22
N ILE A 38 -12.60 -6.51 5.69
CA ILE A 38 -11.51 -6.46 4.70
C ILE A 38 -11.93 -7.09 3.36
N VAL A 39 -11.65 -6.37 2.28
CA VAL A 39 -11.59 -6.94 0.94
C VAL A 39 -10.13 -7.05 0.55
N LEU A 40 -9.62 -8.27 0.54
CA LEU A 40 -8.30 -8.60 0.01
C LEU A 40 -8.34 -8.62 -1.52
N ASN A 41 -7.24 -8.20 -2.13
CA ASN A 41 -7.04 -8.33 -3.58
C ASN A 41 -5.64 -8.85 -3.87
N GLY A 42 -5.53 -9.67 -4.89
CA GLY A 42 -4.26 -10.22 -5.37
C GLY A 42 -4.48 -11.52 -6.11
N PHE A 43 -3.43 -12.04 -6.72
CA PHE A 43 -3.45 -13.31 -7.41
C PHE A 43 -3.02 -14.47 -6.50
N GLY A 44 -3.33 -15.69 -6.94
CA GLY A 44 -3.02 -16.93 -6.22
C GLY A 44 -4.08 -17.32 -5.20
N ASP A 45 -3.74 -18.26 -4.33
CA ASP A 45 -4.65 -18.76 -3.29
C ASP A 45 -4.70 -17.78 -2.11
N PRO A 46 -5.86 -17.17 -1.79
CA PRO A 46 -6.00 -16.24 -0.69
C PRO A 46 -6.25 -16.92 0.66
N ALA A 47 -6.37 -18.24 0.72
CA ALA A 47 -6.86 -18.96 1.91
C ALA A 47 -6.09 -18.62 3.19
N ALA A 48 -4.75 -18.61 3.12
CA ALA A 48 -3.92 -18.28 4.28
C ALA A 48 -4.09 -16.83 4.74
N ALA A 49 -4.19 -15.90 3.80
CA ALA A 49 -4.40 -14.48 4.09
C ALA A 49 -5.81 -14.23 4.69
N LEU A 50 -6.84 -14.86 4.14
CA LEU A 50 -8.19 -14.79 4.69
C LEU A 50 -8.25 -15.35 6.11
N ALA A 51 -7.69 -16.55 6.33
CA ALA A 51 -7.64 -17.16 7.65
C ALA A 51 -6.92 -16.27 8.68
N GLN A 52 -5.81 -15.63 8.29
CA GLN A 52 -5.11 -14.68 9.16
C GLN A 52 -6.00 -13.49 9.55
N ILE A 53 -6.71 -12.89 8.60
CA ILE A 53 -7.61 -11.75 8.89
C ILE A 53 -8.78 -12.19 9.78
N GLU A 54 -9.38 -13.33 9.51
CA GLU A 54 -10.55 -13.83 10.26
C GLU A 54 -10.24 -14.11 11.73
N THR A 55 -8.96 -14.38 12.09
CA THR A 55 -8.56 -14.50 13.52
C THR A 55 -8.83 -13.22 14.32
N THR A 56 -8.99 -12.08 13.68
CA THR A 56 -9.31 -10.78 14.34
C THR A 56 -10.81 -10.62 14.66
N GLY A 57 -11.66 -11.53 14.17
CA GLY A 57 -13.10 -11.51 14.40
C GLY A 57 -13.91 -10.66 13.43
N VAL A 58 -13.29 -10.05 12.41
CA VAL A 58 -13.97 -9.30 11.34
C VAL A 58 -14.28 -10.20 10.14
N ARG A 59 -15.15 -9.72 9.25
CA ARG A 59 -15.40 -10.41 7.97
C ARG A 59 -14.32 -10.05 6.96
N ALA A 60 -13.82 -11.06 6.25
CA ALA A 60 -12.90 -10.90 5.14
C ALA A 60 -13.42 -11.60 3.88
N VAL A 61 -13.18 -10.99 2.74
CA VAL A 61 -13.46 -11.58 1.41
C VAL A 61 -12.29 -11.27 0.48
N HIS A 62 -12.22 -12.00 -0.63
CA HIS A 62 -11.18 -11.79 -1.64
C HIS A 62 -11.79 -11.49 -3.00
N HIS A 63 -11.13 -10.65 -3.78
CA HIS A 63 -11.45 -10.36 -5.17
C HIS A 63 -10.16 -10.34 -6.00
N ASN A 64 -10.14 -11.11 -7.09
CA ASN A 64 -8.95 -11.35 -7.92
C ASN A 64 -8.73 -10.34 -9.06
N ALA A 65 -9.26 -9.12 -8.94
CA ALA A 65 -9.11 -8.08 -9.96
C ALA A 65 -7.65 -7.89 -10.39
N ASP A 66 -7.43 -7.86 -11.69
CA ASP A 66 -6.15 -7.46 -12.28
C ASP A 66 -6.00 -5.94 -12.23
N MET A 67 -5.03 -5.49 -11.45
CA MET A 67 -4.77 -4.06 -11.25
C MET A 67 -4.19 -3.36 -12.49
N SER A 68 -3.92 -4.08 -13.58
CA SER A 68 -3.60 -3.48 -14.89
C SER A 68 -4.84 -3.13 -15.71
N ARG A 69 -6.04 -3.53 -15.26
CA ARG A 69 -7.30 -3.44 -16.01
C ARG A 69 -8.30 -2.52 -15.33
N PRO A 70 -8.57 -1.32 -15.86
CA PRO A 70 -9.47 -0.34 -15.24
C PRO A 70 -10.85 -0.88 -14.89
N ALA A 71 -11.45 -1.68 -15.77
CA ALA A 71 -12.79 -2.26 -15.54
C ALA A 71 -12.82 -3.25 -14.35
N GLU A 72 -11.74 -4.02 -14.16
CA GLU A 72 -11.65 -4.95 -13.03
C GLU A 72 -11.41 -4.21 -11.70
N ILE A 73 -10.69 -3.08 -11.75
CA ILE A 73 -10.52 -2.19 -10.59
C ILE A 73 -11.86 -1.56 -10.17
N GLU A 74 -12.64 -1.09 -11.12
CA GLU A 74 -14.00 -0.58 -10.86
C GLU A 74 -14.90 -1.67 -10.28
N ALA A 75 -14.83 -2.90 -10.82
CA ALA A 75 -15.56 -4.05 -10.30
C ALA A 75 -15.16 -4.41 -8.86
N LEU A 76 -13.87 -4.34 -8.51
CA LEU A 76 -13.39 -4.54 -7.13
C LEU A 76 -14.02 -3.52 -6.16
N VAL A 77 -14.06 -2.25 -6.51
CA VAL A 77 -14.67 -1.20 -5.68
C VAL A 77 -16.18 -1.42 -5.54
N ALA A 78 -16.87 -1.74 -6.63
CA ALA A 78 -18.29 -2.05 -6.62
C ALA A 78 -18.60 -3.31 -5.80
N PHE A 79 -17.77 -4.35 -5.91
CA PHE A 79 -17.88 -5.57 -5.11
C PHE A 79 -17.78 -5.28 -3.61
N ALA A 80 -16.81 -4.46 -3.18
CA ALA A 80 -16.67 -4.07 -1.78
C ALA A 80 -17.93 -3.35 -1.27
N ALA A 81 -18.40 -2.37 -2.04
CA ALA A 81 -19.58 -1.58 -1.68
C ALA A 81 -20.87 -2.45 -1.60
N SER A 82 -21.06 -3.39 -2.53
CA SER A 82 -22.24 -4.28 -2.51
C SER A 82 -22.17 -5.34 -1.41
N THR A 83 -20.96 -5.84 -1.08
CA THR A 83 -20.77 -6.92 -0.08
C THR A 83 -20.95 -6.42 1.35
N PHE A 84 -20.51 -5.19 1.64
CA PHE A 84 -20.48 -4.64 2.98
C PHE A 84 -21.38 -3.40 3.17
N GLY A 85 -22.05 -2.93 2.13
CA GLY A 85 -22.94 -1.77 2.18
C GLY A 85 -22.22 -0.43 2.03
N GLY A 86 -20.91 -0.42 1.73
CA GLY A 86 -20.11 0.78 1.53
C GLY A 86 -18.63 0.49 1.38
N LEU A 87 -17.86 1.56 1.12
CA LEU A 87 -16.40 1.52 1.10
C LEU A 87 -15.88 2.75 1.85
N ASP A 88 -15.21 2.52 2.96
CA ASP A 88 -14.71 3.56 3.86
C ASP A 88 -13.21 3.80 3.69
N ILE A 89 -12.43 2.74 3.46
CA ILE A 89 -10.98 2.78 3.42
C ILE A 89 -10.49 2.13 2.13
N LEU A 90 -9.71 2.86 1.35
CA LEU A 90 -9.02 2.34 0.16
C LEU A 90 -7.51 2.42 0.39
N VAL A 91 -6.82 1.27 0.34
CA VAL A 91 -5.36 1.20 0.37
C VAL A 91 -4.86 0.76 -1.01
N ASN A 92 -4.26 1.67 -1.73
CA ASN A 92 -3.59 1.43 -3.00
C ASN A 92 -2.17 0.94 -2.73
N ASN A 93 -2.01 -0.37 -2.60
CA ASN A 93 -0.73 -1.00 -2.28
C ASN A 93 -0.16 -1.85 -3.43
N ALA A 94 -1.00 -2.37 -4.33
CA ALA A 94 -0.52 -3.19 -5.45
C ALA A 94 0.63 -2.51 -6.21
N GLY A 95 1.66 -3.27 -6.51
CA GLY A 95 2.81 -2.75 -7.24
C GLY A 95 3.79 -3.83 -7.63
N ILE A 96 4.48 -3.57 -8.74
CA ILE A 96 5.54 -4.42 -9.29
C ILE A 96 6.79 -3.60 -9.55
N GLN A 97 7.92 -4.27 -9.71
CA GLN A 97 9.20 -3.63 -10.00
C GLN A 97 9.97 -4.44 -11.05
N TYR A 98 10.73 -3.71 -11.86
CA TYR A 98 11.75 -4.24 -12.74
C TYR A 98 12.96 -3.31 -12.70
N VAL A 99 14.17 -3.86 -12.79
CA VAL A 99 15.42 -3.10 -12.66
C VAL A 99 16.21 -3.26 -13.96
N GLU A 100 16.43 -2.15 -14.68
CA GLU A 100 17.22 -2.07 -15.89
C GLU A 100 17.60 -0.62 -16.18
N THR A 101 18.66 -0.39 -16.95
CA THR A 101 19.03 0.95 -17.46
C THR A 101 17.98 1.48 -18.42
N ILE A 102 17.86 2.81 -18.57
CA ILE A 102 16.79 3.42 -19.38
C ILE A 102 16.84 2.93 -20.83
N GLU A 103 18.01 2.86 -21.43
CA GLU A 103 18.20 2.46 -22.81
C GLU A 103 17.86 0.98 -23.09
N ASN A 104 17.96 0.12 -22.07
CA ASN A 104 17.67 -1.31 -22.17
C ASN A 104 16.34 -1.69 -21.53
N PHE A 105 15.59 -0.71 -20.97
CA PHE A 105 14.35 -0.99 -20.26
C PHE A 105 13.26 -1.48 -21.23
N PRO A 106 12.73 -2.71 -21.07
CA PRO A 106 11.69 -3.21 -21.97
C PRO A 106 10.41 -2.35 -21.88
N VAL A 107 9.90 -1.90 -23.02
CA VAL A 107 8.73 -1.02 -23.12
C VAL A 107 7.50 -1.65 -22.44
N GLU A 108 7.30 -2.95 -22.61
CA GLU A 108 6.17 -3.70 -22.03
C GLU A 108 6.26 -3.73 -20.50
N ARG A 109 7.48 -3.75 -19.95
CA ARG A 109 7.68 -3.66 -18.49
C ARG A 109 7.43 -2.26 -17.96
N TRP A 110 7.82 -1.24 -18.74
CA TRP A 110 7.48 0.14 -18.42
C TRP A 110 5.97 0.33 -18.37
N ASP A 111 5.26 -0.06 -19.43
CA ASP A 111 3.80 0.10 -19.53
C ASP A 111 3.09 -0.66 -18.40
N GLN A 112 3.52 -1.89 -18.10
CA GLN A 112 2.97 -2.69 -17.00
C GLN A 112 3.18 -2.03 -15.63
N ILE A 113 4.37 -1.47 -15.37
CA ILE A 113 4.65 -0.78 -14.10
C ILE A 113 3.81 0.48 -13.97
N ILE A 114 3.69 1.29 -15.03
CA ILE A 114 2.84 2.49 -15.01
C ILE A 114 1.38 2.10 -14.79
N ALA A 115 0.89 1.08 -15.50
CA ALA A 115 -0.49 0.61 -15.35
C ALA A 115 -0.81 0.21 -13.90
N ILE A 116 0.03 -0.64 -13.28
CA ILE A 116 -0.25 -1.21 -11.95
C ILE A 116 0.12 -0.22 -10.83
N ASN A 117 1.28 0.44 -10.91
CA ASN A 117 1.76 1.23 -9.77
C ASN A 117 1.18 2.65 -9.73
N LEU A 118 0.73 3.20 -10.87
CA LEU A 118 0.21 4.56 -10.96
C LEU A 118 -1.24 4.61 -11.44
N SER A 119 -1.52 4.08 -12.64
CA SER A 119 -2.87 4.18 -13.22
C SER A 119 -3.92 3.47 -12.38
N ALA A 120 -3.59 2.30 -11.81
CA ALA A 120 -4.49 1.59 -10.89
C ALA A 120 -4.86 2.43 -9.66
N THR A 121 -3.88 3.15 -9.07
CA THR A 121 -4.12 4.06 -7.95
C THR A 121 -5.13 5.15 -8.33
N PHE A 122 -5.01 5.71 -9.54
CA PHE A 122 -5.99 6.67 -10.07
C PHE A 122 -7.37 6.03 -10.25
N HIS A 123 -7.46 4.89 -10.93
CA HIS A 123 -8.74 4.24 -11.21
C HIS A 123 -9.49 3.83 -9.94
N ALA A 124 -8.79 3.22 -8.98
CA ALA A 124 -9.39 2.82 -7.71
C ALA A 124 -9.85 4.04 -6.89
N THR A 125 -9.03 5.10 -6.81
CA THR A 125 -9.38 6.33 -6.12
C THR A 125 -10.58 7.01 -6.79
N ARG A 126 -10.60 7.10 -8.13
CA ARG A 126 -11.73 7.64 -8.91
C ARG A 126 -13.04 6.91 -8.61
N ALA A 127 -13.00 5.59 -8.52
CA ALA A 127 -14.18 4.78 -8.24
C ALA A 127 -14.64 4.89 -6.76
N ALA A 128 -13.70 4.99 -5.82
CA ALA A 128 -14.00 5.02 -4.38
C ALA A 128 -14.52 6.39 -3.89
N LEU A 129 -13.98 7.50 -4.42
CA LEU A 129 -14.30 8.85 -3.93
C LEU A 129 -15.79 9.21 -3.93
N PRO A 130 -16.60 8.87 -4.95
CA PRO A 130 -18.04 9.15 -4.91
C PRO A 130 -18.75 8.45 -3.75
N ILE A 131 -18.38 7.19 -3.46
CA ILE A 131 -18.94 6.39 -2.37
C ILE A 131 -18.61 7.02 -1.02
N MET A 132 -17.32 7.34 -0.81
CA MET A 132 -16.82 7.96 0.42
C MET A 132 -17.42 9.35 0.66
N ARG A 133 -17.56 10.17 -0.39
CA ARG A 133 -18.19 11.50 -0.29
C ARG A 133 -19.66 11.39 0.09
N ALA A 134 -20.39 10.45 -0.50
CA ALA A 134 -21.80 10.22 -0.16
C ALA A 134 -21.97 9.75 1.30
N ALA A 135 -21.03 8.95 1.82
CA ALA A 135 -20.99 8.52 3.22
C ALA A 135 -20.52 9.60 4.20
N GLY A 136 -19.96 10.74 3.71
CA GLY A 136 -19.39 11.80 4.54
C GLY A 136 -18.11 11.42 5.28
N TRP A 137 -17.52 10.26 4.99
CA TRP A 137 -16.27 9.78 5.60
C TRP A 137 -15.50 8.89 4.64
N GLY A 138 -14.17 9.02 4.62
CA GLY A 138 -13.32 8.15 3.82
C GLY A 138 -11.84 8.34 4.10
N ARG A 139 -11.07 7.29 3.86
CA ARG A 139 -9.60 7.29 3.99
C ARG A 139 -8.99 6.62 2.76
N VAL A 140 -8.25 7.38 1.97
CA VAL A 140 -7.44 6.85 0.86
C VAL A 140 -5.97 6.88 1.28
N ILE A 141 -5.33 5.73 1.29
CA ILE A 141 -3.93 5.55 1.66
C ILE A 141 -3.19 4.97 0.47
N ASN A 142 -2.25 5.73 -0.06
CA ASN A 142 -1.43 5.32 -1.19
C ASN A 142 -0.07 4.82 -0.71
N ILE A 143 0.27 3.57 -0.99
CA ILE A 143 1.61 3.06 -0.69
C ILE A 143 2.54 3.49 -1.81
N ALA A 144 3.23 4.61 -1.56
CA ALA A 144 4.27 5.11 -2.43
C ALA A 144 5.60 4.36 -2.19
N SER A 145 6.66 5.06 -1.92
CA SER A 145 8.01 4.58 -1.58
C SER A 145 8.89 5.79 -1.29
N VAL A 146 10.04 5.62 -0.66
CA VAL A 146 11.15 6.58 -0.73
C VAL A 146 11.47 6.96 -2.18
N HIS A 147 11.31 6.02 -3.12
CA HIS A 147 11.47 6.26 -4.56
C HIS A 147 10.35 7.11 -5.19
N GLY A 148 9.38 7.55 -4.44
CA GLY A 148 8.46 8.62 -4.83
C GLY A 148 9.00 10.02 -4.51
N LEU A 149 10.14 10.12 -3.82
CA LEU A 149 10.75 11.34 -3.33
C LEU A 149 12.20 11.51 -3.82
N VAL A 150 12.88 10.41 -4.15
CA VAL A 150 14.27 10.39 -4.68
C VAL A 150 14.42 9.39 -5.82
N GLY A 151 15.42 9.61 -6.66
CA GLY A 151 15.78 8.71 -7.75
C GLY A 151 16.52 7.45 -7.28
N SER A 152 16.60 6.47 -8.17
CA SER A 152 17.44 5.28 -8.02
C SER A 152 17.84 4.75 -9.40
N VAL A 153 19.11 4.44 -9.56
CA VAL A 153 19.63 3.85 -10.81
C VAL A 153 18.89 2.55 -11.14
N GLY A 154 18.56 2.36 -12.40
CA GLY A 154 17.90 1.16 -12.91
C GLY A 154 16.40 1.04 -12.58
N LYS A 155 15.76 2.03 -11.98
CA LYS A 155 14.37 1.98 -11.53
C LYS A 155 13.48 3.04 -12.19
N SER A 156 13.73 3.37 -13.45
CA SER A 156 13.07 4.49 -14.16
C SER A 156 11.56 4.44 -14.07
N ALA A 157 10.91 3.34 -14.47
CA ALA A 157 9.46 3.20 -14.44
C ALA A 157 8.88 3.24 -13.01
N TYR A 158 9.54 2.56 -12.07
CA TYR A 158 9.10 2.52 -10.68
C TYR A 158 9.18 3.90 -10.02
N VAL A 159 10.31 4.59 -10.19
CA VAL A 159 10.52 5.96 -9.67
C VAL A 159 9.50 6.92 -10.27
N ALA A 160 9.31 6.89 -11.59
CA ALA A 160 8.32 7.73 -12.26
C ALA A 160 6.89 7.47 -11.71
N ALA A 161 6.50 6.19 -11.59
CA ALA A 161 5.20 5.82 -11.05
C ALA A 161 5.00 6.30 -9.61
N LYS A 162 6.00 6.08 -8.73
CA LYS A 162 5.89 6.45 -7.31
C LYS A 162 5.93 7.97 -7.09
N HIS A 163 6.65 8.76 -7.90
CA HIS A 163 6.53 10.22 -7.92
C HIS A 163 5.12 10.65 -8.40
N GLY A 164 4.58 9.98 -9.42
CA GLY A 164 3.21 10.21 -9.89
C GLY A 164 2.17 9.96 -8.81
N VAL A 165 2.33 8.90 -8.01
CA VAL A 165 1.44 8.59 -6.86
C VAL A 165 1.47 9.72 -5.81
N ILE A 166 2.64 10.29 -5.51
CA ILE A 166 2.75 11.44 -4.59
C ILE A 166 2.00 12.65 -5.16
N GLY A 167 2.19 12.96 -6.45
CA GLY A 167 1.46 14.04 -7.11
C GLY A 167 -0.06 13.82 -7.08
N LEU A 168 -0.52 12.62 -7.43
CA LEU A 168 -1.92 12.22 -7.39
C LEU A 168 -2.52 12.32 -5.97
N THR A 169 -1.76 11.92 -4.94
CA THR A 169 -2.15 12.04 -3.54
C THR A 169 -2.45 13.50 -3.16
N LYS A 170 -1.59 14.42 -3.55
CA LYS A 170 -1.74 15.86 -3.27
C LYS A 170 -2.97 16.45 -3.97
N VAL A 171 -3.17 16.12 -5.25
CA VAL A 171 -4.35 16.59 -5.99
C VAL A 171 -5.63 16.04 -5.38
N ALA A 172 -5.72 14.74 -5.13
CA ALA A 172 -6.91 14.13 -4.54
C ALA A 172 -7.22 14.68 -3.14
N ALA A 173 -6.18 14.96 -2.33
CA ALA A 173 -6.34 15.59 -1.03
C ALA A 173 -6.92 17.02 -1.12
N LEU A 174 -6.46 17.82 -2.08
CA LEU A 174 -7.01 19.16 -2.31
C LEU A 174 -8.46 19.11 -2.78
N GLU A 175 -8.80 18.19 -3.69
CA GLU A 175 -10.16 18.02 -4.20
C GLU A 175 -11.15 17.49 -3.15
N THR A 176 -10.64 16.83 -2.10
CA THR A 176 -11.45 16.31 -0.98
C THR A 176 -11.37 17.16 0.29
N ALA A 177 -10.62 18.25 0.28
CA ALA A 177 -10.29 19.05 1.47
C ALA A 177 -11.52 19.53 2.28
N ARG A 178 -12.65 19.76 1.61
CA ARG A 178 -13.91 20.21 2.24
C ARG A 178 -14.90 19.06 2.51
N SER A 179 -14.42 17.82 2.44
CA SER A 179 -15.25 16.64 2.72
C SER A 179 -14.65 15.85 3.91
N GLY A 180 -15.37 14.87 4.40
CA GLY A 180 -14.87 13.95 5.43
C GLY A 180 -13.83 12.94 4.92
N VAL A 181 -13.33 13.10 3.67
CA VAL A 181 -12.37 12.18 3.06
C VAL A 181 -10.96 12.76 3.14
N THR A 182 -10.00 11.95 3.60
CA THR A 182 -8.57 12.29 3.56
C THR A 182 -7.81 11.37 2.59
N VAL A 183 -6.79 11.91 1.96
CA VAL A 183 -5.92 11.17 1.03
C VAL A 183 -4.46 11.44 1.42
N ASN A 184 -3.71 10.38 1.77
CA ASN A 184 -2.33 10.48 2.19
C ASN A 184 -1.47 9.34 1.59
N ALA A 185 -0.17 9.51 1.59
CA ALA A 185 0.79 8.52 1.13
C ALA A 185 1.66 8.01 2.30
N ILE A 186 1.97 6.72 2.28
CA ILE A 186 3.05 6.14 3.09
C ILE A 186 4.21 5.86 2.15
N CYS A 187 5.41 6.26 2.56
CA CYS A 187 6.65 6.13 1.79
C CYS A 187 7.64 5.20 2.52
N PRO A 188 7.49 3.88 2.36
CA PRO A 188 8.42 2.93 2.97
C PRO A 188 9.82 3.02 2.35
N GLY A 189 10.85 2.80 3.18
CA GLY A 189 12.17 2.38 2.74
C GLY A 189 12.20 0.87 2.48
N TRP A 190 13.26 0.19 2.95
CA TRP A 190 13.33 -1.26 2.89
C TRP A 190 12.38 -1.90 3.93
N VAL A 191 11.46 -2.71 3.45
CA VAL A 191 10.55 -3.53 4.25
C VAL A 191 10.81 -5.00 3.93
N LEU A 192 11.08 -5.82 4.94
CA LEU A 192 11.31 -7.24 4.72
C LEU A 192 10.02 -7.92 4.25
N THR A 193 10.00 -8.24 2.97
CA THR A 193 8.91 -8.95 2.29
C THR A 193 9.49 -10.11 1.49
N PRO A 194 8.69 -11.07 1.01
CA PRO A 194 9.19 -12.13 0.14
C PRO A 194 9.94 -11.59 -1.10
N LEU A 195 9.51 -10.46 -1.64
CA LEU A 195 10.19 -9.80 -2.77
C LEU A 195 11.58 -9.29 -2.39
N VAL A 196 11.73 -8.68 -1.21
CA VAL A 196 13.01 -8.17 -0.71
C VAL A 196 13.92 -9.31 -0.29
N GLN A 197 13.37 -10.37 0.34
CA GLN A 197 14.14 -11.57 0.67
C GLN A 197 14.78 -12.17 -0.59
N LYS A 198 14.01 -12.30 -1.67
CA LYS A 198 14.56 -12.76 -2.95
C LYS A 198 15.70 -11.87 -3.46
N GLN A 199 15.61 -10.55 -3.33
CA GLN A 199 16.69 -9.63 -3.73
C GLN A 199 17.95 -9.84 -2.88
N ILE A 200 17.81 -10.13 -1.60
CA ILE A 200 18.93 -10.46 -0.70
C ILE A 200 19.59 -11.77 -1.14
N ASP A 201 18.78 -12.80 -1.41
CA ASP A 201 19.27 -14.12 -1.83
C ASP A 201 20.00 -14.03 -3.19
N ASP A 202 19.43 -13.28 -4.16
CA ASP A 202 20.04 -13.02 -5.46
C ASP A 202 21.37 -12.24 -5.32
N LEU A 203 21.44 -11.28 -4.40
CA LEU A 203 22.67 -10.52 -4.10
C LEU A 203 23.74 -11.42 -3.48
N ALA A 204 23.37 -12.21 -2.48
CA ALA A 204 24.26 -13.15 -1.80
C ALA A 204 24.88 -14.14 -2.80
N HIS A 205 24.06 -14.70 -3.68
CA HIS A 205 24.51 -15.63 -4.73
C HIS A 205 25.44 -14.95 -5.74
N ARG A 206 25.06 -13.77 -6.25
CA ARG A 206 25.84 -13.04 -7.27
C ARG A 206 27.22 -12.64 -6.77
N GLU A 207 27.32 -12.24 -5.50
CA GLU A 207 28.59 -11.76 -4.92
C GLU A 207 29.33 -12.85 -4.10
N SER A 208 28.76 -14.05 -4.01
CA SER A 208 29.34 -15.16 -3.23
C SER A 208 29.60 -14.79 -1.77
N ILE A 209 28.65 -14.07 -1.15
CA ILE A 209 28.69 -13.66 0.26
C ILE A 209 27.55 -14.30 1.05
N SER A 210 27.59 -14.21 2.38
CA SER A 210 26.50 -14.70 3.21
C SER A 210 25.22 -13.90 3.02
N VAL A 211 24.05 -14.47 3.32
CA VAL A 211 22.76 -13.78 3.35
C VAL A 211 22.78 -12.62 4.35
N GLU A 212 23.50 -12.78 5.47
CA GLU A 212 23.69 -11.74 6.48
C GLU A 212 24.50 -10.56 5.92
N ASP A 213 25.63 -10.82 5.25
CA ASP A 213 26.44 -9.77 4.62
C ASP A 213 25.68 -9.07 3.49
N ALA A 214 24.94 -9.81 2.68
CA ALA A 214 24.08 -9.25 1.63
C ALA A 214 23.00 -8.34 2.23
N THR A 215 22.41 -8.75 3.36
CA THR A 215 21.43 -7.94 4.11
C THR A 215 22.04 -6.64 4.61
N LEU A 216 23.19 -6.73 5.28
CA LEU A 216 23.89 -5.56 5.79
C LEU A 216 24.31 -4.61 4.67
N LYS A 217 24.79 -5.16 3.55
CA LYS A 217 25.15 -4.38 2.37
C LYS A 217 23.96 -3.65 1.79
N LEU A 218 22.82 -4.35 1.59
CA LEU A 218 21.59 -3.76 1.04
C LEU A 218 21.06 -2.61 1.92
N LEU A 219 21.05 -2.81 3.24
CA LEU A 219 20.60 -1.80 4.20
C LEU A 219 21.59 -0.65 4.33
N GLY A 220 22.88 -0.96 4.47
CA GLY A 220 23.93 0.02 4.72
C GLY A 220 24.11 1.06 3.62
N GLU A 221 23.74 0.74 2.39
CA GLU A 221 23.82 1.68 1.28
C GLU A 221 22.84 2.86 1.40
N LYS A 222 21.68 2.65 2.01
CA LYS A 222 20.57 3.60 1.91
C LYS A 222 19.79 3.84 3.21
N GLN A 223 19.82 2.93 4.16
CA GLN A 223 18.98 2.99 5.36
C GLN A 223 19.84 3.08 6.62
N PRO A 224 20.11 4.30 7.15
CA PRO A 224 21.02 4.53 8.28
C PRO A 224 20.71 3.73 9.54
N SER A 225 19.44 3.38 9.77
CA SER A 225 19.05 2.54 10.91
C SER A 225 19.59 1.11 10.82
N ALA A 226 20.09 0.66 9.65
CA ALA A 226 20.52 -0.69 9.35
C ALA A 226 19.49 -1.78 9.73
N ARG A 227 18.20 -1.45 9.68
CA ARG A 227 17.08 -2.35 10.00
C ARG A 227 15.99 -2.19 8.97
N PHE A 228 15.34 -3.29 8.59
CA PHE A 228 14.11 -3.24 7.82
C PHE A 228 12.98 -2.61 8.65
N ALA A 229 12.12 -1.82 8.01
CA ALA A 229 10.81 -1.59 8.56
C ALA A 229 10.01 -2.90 8.50
N SER A 230 9.14 -3.15 9.47
CA SER A 230 8.28 -4.33 9.45
C SER A 230 6.94 -4.02 8.78
N VAL A 231 6.26 -5.06 8.30
CA VAL A 231 4.92 -4.90 7.71
C VAL A 231 3.91 -4.42 8.75
N GLU A 232 4.10 -4.76 10.03
CA GLU A 232 3.27 -4.30 11.16
C GLU A 232 3.47 -2.80 11.41
N GLN A 233 4.69 -2.28 11.28
CA GLN A 233 4.95 -0.84 11.40
C GLN A 233 4.24 -0.05 10.30
N ILE A 234 4.27 -0.55 9.04
CA ILE A 234 3.52 0.07 7.95
C ILE A 234 2.01 -0.02 8.21
N GLY A 235 1.52 -1.17 8.67
CA GLY A 235 0.13 -1.38 9.07
C GLY A 235 -0.31 -0.42 10.19
N GLY A 236 0.53 -0.23 11.21
CA GLY A 236 0.28 0.72 12.29
C GLY A 236 0.14 2.16 11.81
N VAL A 237 0.98 2.60 10.87
CA VAL A 237 0.86 3.93 10.24
C VAL A 237 -0.43 4.03 9.41
N ALA A 238 -0.82 2.98 8.68
CA ALA A 238 -2.07 2.96 7.94
C ALA A 238 -3.30 3.05 8.89
N ALA A 239 -3.30 2.32 9.98
CA ALA A 239 -4.35 2.40 11.00
C ALA A 239 -4.39 3.80 11.67
N PHE A 240 -3.24 4.41 11.95
CA PHE A 240 -3.15 5.79 12.45
C PHE A 240 -3.78 6.78 11.47
N LEU A 241 -3.52 6.66 10.16
CA LEU A 241 -4.12 7.53 9.15
C LEU A 241 -5.65 7.39 9.06
N CYS A 242 -6.21 6.29 9.56
CA CYS A 242 -7.65 6.10 9.67
C CYS A 242 -8.24 6.67 10.97
N SER A 243 -7.42 7.06 11.94
CA SER A 243 -7.87 7.58 13.23
C SER A 243 -8.32 9.04 13.16
N GLU A 244 -9.02 9.50 14.20
CA GLU A 244 -9.40 10.91 14.35
C GLU A 244 -8.18 11.83 14.51
N ALA A 245 -7.09 11.34 15.11
CA ALA A 245 -5.85 12.11 15.25
C ALA A 245 -5.22 12.50 13.88
N ALA A 246 -5.55 11.80 12.80
CA ALA A 246 -5.10 12.08 11.45
C ALA A 246 -6.16 12.78 10.58
N ALA A 247 -7.30 13.24 11.13
CA ALA A 247 -8.41 13.79 10.36
C ALA A 247 -8.04 15.05 9.54
N GLU A 248 -7.06 15.81 9.99
CA GLU A 248 -6.52 16.98 9.25
C GLU A 248 -5.22 16.70 8.49
N MET A 249 -4.77 15.45 8.44
CA MET A 249 -3.66 15.07 7.56
C MET A 249 -4.18 14.86 6.15
N ARG A 250 -3.80 15.76 5.23
CA ARG A 250 -4.29 15.80 3.85
C ARG A 250 -3.13 16.04 2.89
N GLY A 251 -2.87 15.07 2.01
CA GLY A 251 -1.76 15.14 1.05
C GLY A 251 -0.39 14.91 1.66
N ALA A 252 -0.33 14.39 2.88
CA ALA A 252 0.92 14.10 3.57
C ALA A 252 1.62 12.86 2.98
N GLU A 253 2.94 12.87 3.07
CA GLU A 253 3.85 11.78 2.72
C GLU A 253 4.60 11.31 3.96
N LEU A 254 4.15 10.19 4.55
CA LEU A 254 4.70 9.65 5.78
C LEU A 254 5.84 8.67 5.48
N LYS A 255 7.04 9.03 5.88
CA LYS A 255 8.24 8.23 5.66
C LYS A 255 8.40 7.19 6.76
N VAL A 256 8.62 5.94 6.38
CA VAL A 256 8.95 4.82 7.28
C VAL A 256 10.18 4.14 6.66
N ASP A 257 11.33 4.80 6.78
CA ASP A 257 12.48 4.58 5.91
C ASP A 257 13.82 4.44 6.65
N GLY A 258 13.80 4.35 7.97
CA GLY A 258 15.02 4.21 8.79
C GLY A 258 16.03 5.33 8.62
N GLY A 259 15.59 6.53 8.22
CA GLY A 259 16.42 7.71 8.02
C GLY A 259 16.98 7.87 6.60
N TRP A 260 16.52 7.06 5.64
CA TRP A 260 17.00 7.13 4.25
C TRP A 260 16.91 8.55 3.66
N LEU A 261 15.82 9.26 3.92
CA LEU A 261 15.55 10.60 3.39
C LEU A 261 15.88 11.74 4.36
N ALA A 262 16.56 11.47 5.45
CA ALA A 262 16.96 12.46 6.45
C ALA A 262 18.36 13.03 6.18
N GLN A 263 19.06 12.58 5.15
CA GLN A 263 20.43 12.94 4.78
C GLN A 263 20.50 13.58 3.39
#